data_667f074a175e42742b602268fdbfd3a3
#
_entry.id   667f074a175e42742b602268fdbfd3a3
#
_cell.length_a   1.000
_cell.length_b   1.000
_cell.length_c   1.000
_cell.angle_alpha   90.00
_cell.angle_beta   90.00
_cell.angle_gamma   90.00
#
_symmetry.space_group_name_H-M   'P 1'
#
loop_
_entity.id
_entity.type
_entity.pdbx_description
1 polymer ?
#
loop_
_entity_poly.entity_id
_entity_poly.type
_entity_poly.pdbx_seq_one_letter_code
_entity_poly.pdbx_strand_id
1 'polypeptide(L)'
;MILLDEVEGWFLSLAEQDADQATAVTAAIDLLADEGPTLGRPIADRVKGSTRHNLKELRPSGTSIRILFIFDPTRSAVLLLAGDKAGNWQGWYRENIPTAEKRYEAWLAGDYETEG
;
A
#
# COMPACT_ATOMS: atom_id res chain seq x y z
N MET A 1 1.40 10.89 -5.81
CA MET A 1 1.08 9.54 -5.29
C MET A 1 0.35 8.75 -6.35
N ILE A 2 0.69 7.49 -6.46
CA ILE A 2 0.11 6.60 -7.46
C ILE A 2 -0.52 5.40 -6.77
N LEU A 3 -1.79 5.13 -7.08
CA LEU A 3 -2.46 3.91 -6.65
C LEU A 3 -2.56 3.00 -7.87
N LEU A 4 -1.96 1.81 -7.77
CA LEU A 4 -2.12 0.84 -8.85
C LEU A 4 -3.58 0.40 -8.95
N ASP A 5 -3.97 -0.09 -10.11
CA ASP A 5 -5.36 -0.47 -10.39
C ASP A 5 -5.92 -1.43 -9.34
N GLU A 6 -5.11 -2.39 -8.90
CA GLU A 6 -5.55 -3.36 -7.90
C GLU A 6 -5.85 -2.69 -6.55
N VAL A 7 -5.06 -1.69 -6.18
CA VAL A 7 -5.28 -0.97 -4.93
C VAL A 7 -6.54 -0.11 -5.03
N GLU A 8 -6.71 0.57 -6.15
CA GLU A 8 -7.90 1.39 -6.37
C GLU A 8 -9.17 0.55 -6.33
N GLY A 9 -9.17 -0.59 -7.03
CA GLY A 9 -10.32 -1.50 -7.02
C GLY A 9 -10.61 -2.05 -5.63
N TRP A 10 -9.57 -2.41 -4.89
CA TRP A 10 -9.71 -2.87 -3.51
C TRP A 10 -10.36 -1.78 -2.63
N PHE A 11 -9.92 -0.54 -2.77
CA PHE A 11 -10.46 0.58 -1.98
C PHE A 11 -11.93 0.83 -2.31
N LEU A 12 -12.29 0.81 -3.59
CA LEU A 12 -13.68 1.03 -3.99
C LEU A 12 -14.60 -0.05 -3.43
N SER A 13 -14.16 -1.30 -3.42
CA SER A 13 -14.91 -2.38 -2.80
C SER A 13 -15.04 -2.18 -1.30
N LEU A 14 -13.97 -1.76 -0.63
CA LEU A 14 -14.01 -1.50 0.80
C LEU A 14 -15.00 -0.39 1.12
N ALA A 15 -15.01 0.67 0.32
CA ALA A 15 -15.92 1.81 0.55
C ALA A 15 -17.38 1.39 0.47
N GLU A 16 -17.70 0.39 -0.36
CA GLU A 16 -19.05 -0.12 -0.43
C GLU A 16 -19.41 -1.05 0.73
N GLN A 17 -18.43 -1.79 1.24
CA GLN A 17 -18.67 -2.82 2.24
C GLN A 17 -18.50 -2.33 3.67
N ASP A 18 -17.60 -1.38 3.90
CA ASP A 18 -17.27 -0.92 5.24
C ASP A 18 -16.78 0.52 5.19
N ALA A 19 -17.72 1.45 5.30
CA ALA A 19 -17.41 2.87 5.20
C ALA A 19 -16.45 3.36 6.30
N ASP A 20 -16.52 2.77 7.49
CA ASP A 20 -15.62 3.19 8.58
C ASP A 20 -14.18 2.82 8.30
N GLN A 21 -13.95 1.62 7.80
CA GLN A 21 -12.59 1.23 7.43
C GLN A 21 -12.09 2.02 6.22
N ALA A 22 -12.97 2.32 5.26
CA ALA A 22 -12.60 3.15 4.12
C ALA A 22 -12.19 4.56 4.57
N THR A 23 -12.86 5.11 5.59
CA THR A 23 -12.49 6.40 6.16
C THR A 23 -11.09 6.34 6.78
N ALA A 24 -10.79 5.27 7.52
CA ALA A 24 -9.47 5.10 8.12
C ALA A 24 -8.38 4.98 7.04
N VAL A 25 -8.66 4.27 5.95
CA VAL A 25 -7.73 4.14 4.83
C VAL A 25 -7.50 5.50 4.18
N THR A 26 -8.56 6.26 3.94
CA THR A 26 -8.44 7.60 3.34
C THR A 26 -7.58 8.51 4.21
N ALA A 27 -7.79 8.49 5.52
CA ALA A 27 -7.00 9.31 6.44
C ALA A 27 -5.52 8.95 6.38
N ALA A 28 -5.19 7.66 6.30
CA ALA A 28 -3.80 7.22 6.21
C ALA A 28 -3.17 7.62 4.88
N ILE A 29 -3.91 7.51 3.80
CA ILE A 29 -3.42 7.92 2.47
C ILE A 29 -3.18 9.43 2.43
N ASP A 30 -4.08 10.21 3.04
CA ASP A 30 -3.92 11.66 3.09
C ASP A 30 -2.67 12.06 3.87
N LEU A 31 -2.39 11.38 4.99
CA LEU A 31 -1.17 11.63 5.75
C LEU A 31 0.07 11.30 4.92
N LEU A 32 0.04 10.21 4.19
CA LEU A 32 1.16 9.84 3.33
C LEU A 32 1.37 10.87 2.22
N ALA A 33 0.30 11.38 1.66
CA ALA A 33 0.38 12.41 0.62
C ALA A 33 0.98 13.70 1.16
N ASP A 34 0.62 14.07 2.40
CA ASP A 34 1.10 15.30 3.01
C ASP A 34 2.55 15.22 3.49
N GLU A 35 2.91 14.11 4.12
CA GLU A 35 4.21 13.99 4.78
C GLU A 35 5.25 13.27 3.94
N GLY A 36 4.84 12.48 2.97
CA GLY A 36 5.76 11.78 2.10
C GLY A 36 6.73 10.90 2.86
N PRO A 37 8.02 10.89 2.45
CA PRO A 37 9.01 10.01 3.08
C PRO A 37 9.25 10.26 4.56
N THR A 38 8.80 11.37 5.12
CA THR A 38 8.98 11.66 6.54
C THR A 38 7.91 10.99 7.41
N LEU A 39 6.85 10.46 6.81
CA LEU A 39 5.81 9.76 7.57
C LEU A 39 6.40 8.49 8.19
N GLY A 40 6.26 8.36 9.50
CA GLY A 40 6.77 7.23 10.25
C GLY A 40 5.72 6.57 11.12
N ARG A 41 6.21 5.79 12.08
CA ARG A 41 5.32 5.08 13.01
C ARG A 41 4.44 6.04 13.78
N PRO A 42 3.22 5.62 14.13
CA PRO A 42 2.66 4.27 13.93
C PRO A 42 2.01 4.05 12.57
N ILE A 43 1.82 5.09 11.77
CA ILE A 43 1.03 5.01 10.54
C ILE A 43 1.82 4.37 9.39
N ALA A 44 3.12 4.55 9.36
CA ALA A 44 3.96 3.94 8.32
C ALA A 44 5.22 3.34 8.94
N ASP A 45 5.70 2.24 8.36
CA ASP A 45 6.91 1.58 8.82
C ASP A 45 7.52 0.78 7.68
N ARG A 46 8.77 0.35 7.88
CA ARG A 46 9.45 -0.52 6.93
C ARG A 46 8.90 -1.94 7.03
N VAL A 47 8.88 -2.63 5.91
CA VAL A 47 8.45 -4.03 5.88
C VAL A 47 9.68 -4.91 6.00
N LYS A 48 9.72 -5.73 7.06
CA LYS A 48 10.76 -6.74 7.23
C LYS A 48 10.48 -7.87 6.24
N GLY A 49 11.53 -8.42 5.65
CA GLY A 49 11.39 -9.51 4.69
C GLY A 49 11.34 -9.05 3.24
N SER A 50 11.28 -7.75 2.99
CA SER A 50 11.46 -7.23 1.65
C SER A 50 12.94 -7.29 1.31
N THR A 51 13.30 -8.04 0.27
CA THR A 51 14.70 -8.27 -0.09
C THR A 51 15.12 -7.59 -1.38
N ARG A 52 14.16 -7.22 -2.22
CA ARG A 52 14.43 -6.67 -3.55
C ARG A 52 14.26 -5.17 -3.61
N HIS A 53 13.36 -4.64 -2.80
CA HIS A 53 13.04 -3.22 -2.80
C HIS A 53 12.77 -2.77 -1.38
N ASN A 54 12.82 -1.46 -1.15
CA ASN A 54 12.54 -0.88 0.16
C ASN A 54 11.04 -0.73 0.38
N LEU A 55 10.34 -1.85 0.53
CA LEU A 55 8.91 -1.82 0.78
C LEU A 55 8.62 -1.22 2.15
N LYS A 56 7.56 -0.45 2.19
CA LYS A 56 6.99 0.10 3.41
C LYS A 56 5.54 -0.31 3.51
N GLU A 57 4.98 -0.20 4.70
CA GLU A 57 3.56 -0.47 4.89
C GLU A 57 2.89 0.74 5.51
N LEU A 58 1.67 0.97 5.08
CA LEU A 58 0.78 1.96 5.66
C LEU A 58 -0.20 1.23 6.56
N ARG A 59 -0.44 1.76 7.75
CA ARG A 59 -1.25 1.11 8.79
C ARG A 59 -2.41 2.02 9.18
N PRO A 60 -3.56 1.93 8.50
CA PRO A 60 -4.71 2.75 8.87
C PRO A 60 -5.11 2.49 10.31
N SER A 61 -5.31 3.56 11.08
CA SER A 61 -5.57 3.48 12.52
C SER A 61 -6.83 2.67 12.83
N GLY A 62 -6.73 1.81 13.85
CA GLY A 62 -7.88 1.03 14.31
C GLY A 62 -8.26 -0.13 13.41
N THR A 63 -7.41 -0.48 12.45
CA THR A 63 -7.70 -1.57 11.52
C THR A 63 -6.54 -2.57 11.49
N SER A 64 -6.82 -3.76 10.95
CA SER A 64 -5.77 -4.72 10.59
C SER A 64 -5.40 -4.63 9.11
N ILE A 65 -5.87 -3.59 8.43
CA ILE A 65 -5.54 -3.34 7.03
C ILE A 65 -4.08 -2.90 6.91
N ARG A 66 -3.42 -3.38 5.87
CA ARG A 66 -2.07 -2.96 5.52
C ARG A 66 -2.01 -2.65 4.04
N ILE A 67 -1.30 -1.58 3.70
CA ILE A 67 -1.09 -1.18 2.30
C ILE A 67 0.41 -1.16 2.07
N LEU A 68 0.90 -2.04 1.21
CA LEU A 68 2.32 -2.09 0.87
C LEU A 68 2.60 -1.05 -0.20
N PHE A 69 3.62 -0.24 0.03
CA PHE A 69 3.97 0.83 -0.90
C PHE A 69 5.48 1.03 -0.93
N ILE A 70 5.94 1.80 -1.89
CA ILE A 70 7.35 2.16 -2.03
C ILE A 70 7.42 3.59 -2.54
N PHE A 71 8.50 4.30 -2.21
CA PHE A 71 8.77 5.59 -2.84
C PHE A 71 9.62 5.33 -4.09
N ASP A 72 9.18 5.85 -5.22
CA ASP A 72 9.93 5.73 -6.46
C ASP A 72 11.14 6.68 -6.45
N PRO A 73 12.00 6.65 -7.47
CA PRO A 73 13.16 7.55 -7.51
C PRO A 73 12.82 9.03 -7.45
N THR A 74 11.60 9.43 -7.81
CA THR A 74 11.14 10.81 -7.72
C THR A 74 10.51 11.13 -6.37
N ARG A 75 10.55 10.19 -5.43
CA ARG A 75 9.96 10.29 -4.09
C ARG A 75 8.45 10.33 -4.07
N SER A 76 7.82 9.82 -5.12
CA SER A 76 6.37 9.65 -5.16
C SER A 76 6.02 8.29 -4.59
N ALA A 77 5.01 8.23 -3.74
CA ALA A 77 4.56 6.96 -3.18
C ALA A 77 3.78 6.18 -4.22
N VAL A 78 4.13 4.92 -4.40
CA VAL A 78 3.43 4.00 -5.30
C VAL A 78 2.80 2.93 -4.43
N LEU A 79 1.47 2.93 -4.32
CA LEU A 79 0.73 1.97 -3.52
C LEU A 79 0.50 0.72 -4.36
N LEU A 80 1.04 -0.41 -3.87
CA LEU A 80 1.20 -1.61 -4.68
C LEU A 80 0.18 -2.70 -4.37
N LEU A 81 -0.21 -2.83 -3.10
CA LEU A 81 -1.05 -3.93 -2.67
C LEU A 81 -1.70 -3.57 -1.34
N ALA A 82 -2.98 -3.87 -1.21
CA ALA A 82 -3.70 -3.64 0.04
C ALA A 82 -4.45 -4.89 0.43
N GLY A 83 -4.63 -5.09 1.72
CA GLY A 83 -5.38 -6.21 2.23
C GLY A 83 -5.52 -6.14 3.74
N ASP A 84 -6.27 -7.10 4.27
CA ASP A 84 -6.53 -7.21 5.69
C ASP A 84 -5.77 -8.44 6.21
N LYS A 85 -4.87 -8.24 7.17
CA LYS A 85 -4.08 -9.34 7.69
C LYS A 85 -4.70 -10.02 8.92
N ALA A 86 -5.93 -9.67 9.25
CA ALA A 86 -6.64 -10.29 10.36
C ALA A 86 -6.71 -11.81 10.16
N GLY A 87 -6.37 -12.55 11.22
CA GLY A 87 -6.39 -14.01 11.18
C GLY A 87 -5.19 -14.65 10.50
N ASN A 88 -4.28 -13.86 9.93
CA ASN A 88 -3.11 -14.41 9.22
C ASN A 88 -1.95 -13.42 9.26
N TRP A 89 -1.54 -13.01 10.48
CA TRP A 89 -0.61 -11.91 10.66
C TRP A 89 0.73 -12.11 9.96
N GLN A 90 1.35 -13.27 10.13
CA GLN A 90 2.66 -13.52 9.53
C GLN A 90 2.55 -14.05 8.10
N GLY A 91 1.59 -14.93 7.85
CA GLY A 91 1.40 -15.49 6.51
C GLY A 91 1.01 -14.46 5.49
N TRP A 92 0.29 -13.42 5.92
CA TRP A 92 -0.11 -12.34 5.02
C TRP A 92 1.10 -11.69 4.34
N TYR A 93 2.15 -11.39 5.12
CA TYR A 93 3.36 -10.79 4.56
C TYR A 93 4.10 -11.75 3.64
N ARG A 94 4.21 -13.01 4.04
CA ARG A 94 4.88 -14.02 3.24
C ARG A 94 4.25 -14.16 1.86
N GLU A 95 2.94 -14.10 1.80
CA GLU A 95 2.20 -14.24 0.55
C GLU A 95 2.25 -12.97 -0.29
N ASN A 96 2.21 -11.81 0.35
CA ASN A 96 1.95 -10.56 -0.36
C ASN A 96 3.20 -9.74 -0.69
N ILE A 97 4.30 -9.90 0.04
CA ILE A 97 5.53 -9.19 -0.28
C ILE A 97 6.01 -9.51 -1.70
N PRO A 98 6.10 -10.78 -2.12
CA PRO A 98 6.54 -11.06 -3.49
C PRO A 98 5.62 -10.46 -4.55
N THR A 99 4.31 -10.47 -4.30
CA THR A 99 3.34 -9.87 -5.23
C THR A 99 3.55 -8.37 -5.35
N ALA A 100 3.74 -7.70 -4.21
CA ALA A 100 3.97 -6.26 -4.21
C ALA A 100 5.25 -5.90 -4.97
N GLU A 101 6.32 -6.67 -4.77
CA GLU A 101 7.58 -6.42 -5.47
C GLU A 101 7.44 -6.62 -6.97
N LYS A 102 6.70 -7.64 -7.39
CA LYS A 102 6.44 -7.87 -8.81
C LYS A 102 5.63 -6.74 -9.42
N ARG A 103 4.65 -6.23 -8.69
CA ARG A 103 3.83 -5.11 -9.17
C ARG A 103 4.68 -3.86 -9.34
N TYR A 104 5.60 -3.61 -8.43
CA TYR A 104 6.49 -2.46 -8.56
C TYR A 104 7.36 -2.59 -9.80
N GLU A 105 7.91 -3.76 -10.05
CA GLU A 105 8.71 -4.01 -11.23
C GLU A 105 7.90 -3.83 -12.51
N ALA A 106 6.66 -4.32 -12.52
CA ALA A 106 5.77 -4.12 -13.66
C ALA A 106 5.45 -2.64 -13.87
N TRP A 107 5.23 -1.90 -12.79
CA TRP A 107 4.98 -0.47 -12.88
C TRP A 107 6.19 0.27 -13.47
N LEU A 108 7.39 -0.07 -13.02
CA LEU A 108 8.62 0.52 -13.55
C LEU A 108 8.79 0.22 -15.05
N ALA A 109 8.33 -0.94 -15.47
CA ALA A 109 8.41 -1.35 -16.88
C ALA A 109 7.32 -0.73 -17.76
N GLY A 110 6.39 0.04 -17.16
CA GLY A 110 5.31 0.68 -17.92
C GLY A 110 4.08 -0.18 -18.11
N ASP A 111 4.01 -1.34 -17.46
CA ASP A 111 2.88 -2.27 -17.67
C ASP A 111 1.56 -1.74 -17.13
N TYR A 112 1.60 -0.74 -16.26
CA TYR A 112 0.40 -0.10 -15.71
C TYR A 112 0.02 1.18 -16.45
N GLU A 113 0.74 1.54 -17.49
CA GLU A 113 0.37 2.71 -18.25
C GLU A 113 -0.92 2.43 -18.99
N THR A 114 -1.88 3.33 -18.82
CA THR A 114 -3.11 3.29 -19.57
C THR A 114 -3.12 4.44 -20.54
N GLU A 115 -3.87 4.28 -21.59
CA GLU A 115 -4.05 5.37 -22.54
C GLU A 115 -4.74 6.51 -21.84
N GLY A 116 -4.01 7.55 -21.69
CA GLY A 116 -4.54 8.71 -21.02
C GLY A 116 -5.54 9.43 -21.87
#